data_a4066af2c0321a321d05da48864d03d5
#
_entry.id   a4066af2c0321a321d05da48864d03d5
#
_cell.length_a   1.000
_cell.length_b   1.000
_cell.length_c   1.000
_cell.angle_alpha   90.00
_cell.angle_beta   90.00
_cell.angle_gamma   90.00
#
_symmetry.space_group_name_H-M   'P 1'
#
loop_
_entity.id
_entity.type
_entity.pdbx_description
1 polymer ?
#
loop_
_entity_poly.entity_id
_entity_poly.type
_entity_poly.pdbx_seq_one_letter_code
_entity_poly.pdbx_strand_id
1 'polypeptide(L)'
;DKIASEKLEKLLLSDNYSDIELGLELANSISDNDIFDYLLEGVKFLNNKIVTNSKFLGNDKTKEFRDFALEALISIAPDSCKIAKEIKGSFKEKLLTGSNITSLLSVSGFSNLEKLTVRGTNISTVSDLSRLKNLKTLLFVDNPELKNLSGISGLNNLELLGIRNCKSLTDLSYVSGFKKLSGIQVNNCVITSTNGLKNLPSLK
;
A
#
# COMPACT_ATOMS: atom_id res chain seq x y z
N ASP A 1 9.07 24.14 -9.29
CA ASP A 1 9.41 25.28 -8.42
C ASP A 1 10.23 24.78 -7.24
N LYS A 2 11.49 25.24 -7.15
CA LYS A 2 12.48 24.81 -6.14
C LYS A 2 11.97 24.96 -4.69
N ILE A 3 11.21 26.02 -4.41
CA ILE A 3 10.64 26.28 -3.09
C ILE A 3 9.58 25.22 -2.73
N ALA A 4 8.78 24.81 -3.69
CA ALA A 4 7.78 23.76 -3.49
C ALA A 4 8.45 22.40 -3.22
N SER A 5 9.50 22.07 -3.96
CA SER A 5 10.29 20.85 -3.76
C SER A 5 10.95 20.80 -2.37
N GLU A 6 11.53 21.91 -1.91
CA GLU A 6 12.16 21.99 -0.58
C GLU A 6 11.14 21.87 0.57
N LYS A 7 9.94 22.45 0.41
CA LYS A 7 8.86 22.30 1.41
C LYS A 7 8.34 20.88 1.45
N LEU A 8 8.15 20.25 0.30
CA LEU A 8 7.72 18.88 0.18
C LEU A 8 8.75 17.92 0.79
N GLU A 9 10.03 18.10 0.47
CA GLU A 9 11.13 17.34 1.07
C GLU A 9 11.13 17.45 2.60
N LYS A 10 10.92 18.63 3.15
CA LYS A 10 10.84 18.84 4.60
C LYS A 10 9.71 18.05 5.26
N LEU A 11 8.52 17.97 4.64
CA LEU A 11 7.41 17.17 5.12
C LEU A 11 7.72 15.67 5.05
N LEU A 12 8.23 15.19 3.92
CA LEU A 12 8.55 13.78 3.71
C LEU A 12 9.68 13.28 4.60
N LEU A 13 10.57 14.17 5.05
CA LEU A 13 11.68 13.87 5.93
C LEU A 13 11.39 14.22 7.41
N SER A 14 10.16 14.52 7.76
CA SER A 14 9.74 14.75 9.15
C SER A 14 9.84 13.47 9.99
N ASP A 15 9.99 13.63 11.29
CA ASP A 15 9.89 12.56 12.27
C ASP A 15 8.44 12.45 12.82
N ASN A 16 7.50 13.12 12.16
CA ASN A 16 6.08 13.08 12.46
C ASN A 16 5.32 12.44 11.31
N TYR A 17 4.61 11.38 11.60
CA TYR A 17 3.88 10.60 10.59
C TYR A 17 2.82 11.44 9.85
N SER A 18 2.12 12.34 10.56
CA SER A 18 1.12 13.23 9.94
C SER A 18 1.72 14.20 8.92
N ASP A 19 2.94 14.68 9.17
CA ASP A 19 3.65 15.52 8.21
C ASP A 19 4.03 14.72 6.96
N ILE A 20 4.47 13.46 7.15
CA ILE A 20 4.81 12.58 6.03
C ILE A 20 3.56 12.28 5.20
N GLU A 21 2.42 11.96 5.84
CA GLU A 21 1.16 11.75 5.13
C GLU A 21 0.76 12.98 4.32
N LEU A 22 0.81 14.18 4.93
CA LEU A 22 0.55 15.43 4.21
C LEU A 22 1.50 15.63 3.03
N GLY A 23 2.78 15.35 3.21
CA GLY A 23 3.78 15.41 2.14
C GLY A 23 3.46 14.45 0.98
N LEU A 24 3.01 13.23 1.30
CA LEU A 24 2.61 12.23 0.30
C LEU A 24 1.33 12.62 -0.45
N GLU A 25 0.33 13.18 0.23
CA GLU A 25 -0.89 13.69 -0.38
C GLU A 25 -0.58 14.84 -1.36
N LEU A 26 0.27 15.78 -0.93
CA LEU A 26 0.73 16.87 -1.77
C LEU A 26 1.51 16.34 -2.98
N ALA A 27 2.46 15.42 -2.79
CA ALA A 27 3.21 14.80 -3.88
C ALA A 27 2.29 14.07 -4.87
N ASN A 28 1.30 13.34 -4.38
CA ASN A 28 0.33 12.61 -5.21
C ASN A 28 -0.57 13.55 -6.04
N SER A 29 -0.76 14.79 -5.59
CA SER A 29 -1.52 15.82 -6.32
C SER A 29 -0.71 16.50 -7.43
N ILE A 30 0.61 16.33 -7.42
CA ILE A 30 1.54 16.97 -8.37
C ILE A 30 1.81 16.00 -9.52
N SER A 31 1.55 16.44 -10.76
CA SER A 31 1.85 15.66 -11.97
C SER A 31 3.25 15.99 -12.56
N ASP A 32 4.12 16.60 -11.78
CA ASP A 32 5.42 17.09 -12.24
C ASP A 32 6.50 16.02 -11.98
N ASN A 33 7.10 15.53 -13.07
CA ASN A 33 8.16 14.53 -13.03
C ASN A 33 9.45 15.06 -12.38
N ASP A 34 9.76 16.32 -12.60
CA ASP A 34 11.02 16.93 -12.13
C ASP A 34 11.09 16.90 -10.59
N ILE A 35 9.95 17.01 -9.91
CA ILE A 35 9.86 16.90 -8.46
C ILE A 35 10.19 15.48 -7.99
N PHE A 36 9.64 14.45 -8.65
CA PHE A 36 9.94 13.06 -8.28
C PHE A 36 11.38 12.67 -8.61
N ASP A 37 11.91 13.11 -9.72
CA ASP A 37 13.30 12.87 -10.08
C ASP A 37 14.25 13.55 -9.07
N TYR A 38 13.94 14.77 -8.60
CA TYR A 38 14.66 15.45 -7.53
C TYR A 38 14.56 14.70 -6.19
N LEU A 39 13.36 14.30 -5.77
CA LEU A 39 13.15 13.63 -4.48
C LEU A 39 13.77 12.22 -4.44
N LEU A 40 13.76 11.51 -5.57
CA LEU A 40 14.31 10.15 -5.70
C LEU A 40 15.78 10.14 -6.19
N GLU A 41 16.42 11.30 -6.30
CA GLU A 41 17.81 11.38 -6.69
C GLU A 41 18.71 10.51 -5.81
N GLY A 42 19.50 9.63 -6.45
CA GLY A 42 20.39 8.69 -5.76
C GLY A 42 19.73 7.46 -5.14
N VAL A 43 18.43 7.31 -5.26
CA VAL A 43 17.74 6.06 -4.92
C VAL A 43 18.06 5.01 -5.97
N LYS A 44 18.38 3.78 -5.54
CA LYS A 44 18.70 2.63 -6.40
C LYS A 44 18.00 1.39 -5.92
N PHE A 45 17.82 0.44 -6.83
CA PHE A 45 17.32 -0.90 -6.49
C PHE A 45 18.44 -1.91 -6.70
N LEU A 46 18.93 -2.49 -5.61
CA LEU A 46 20.04 -3.44 -5.62
C LEU A 46 19.70 -4.65 -4.73
N ASN A 47 19.91 -5.87 -5.24
CA ASN A 47 19.70 -7.10 -4.48
C ASN A 47 18.31 -7.18 -3.81
N ASN A 48 17.25 -6.84 -4.52
CA ASN A 48 15.86 -6.79 -4.01
C ASN A 48 15.63 -5.82 -2.84
N LYS A 49 16.48 -4.79 -2.72
CA LYS A 49 16.34 -3.75 -1.70
C LYS A 49 16.41 -2.36 -2.33
N ILE A 50 15.63 -1.45 -1.77
CA ILE A 50 15.75 -0.03 -2.07
C ILE A 50 16.97 0.47 -1.29
N VAL A 51 17.92 1.04 -2.01
CA VAL A 51 19.13 1.65 -1.46
C VAL A 51 19.08 3.14 -1.73
N THR A 52 19.23 3.93 -0.69
CA THR A 52 19.22 5.39 -0.77
C THR A 52 20.58 5.95 -0.39
N ASN A 53 20.94 7.13 -0.93
CA ASN A 53 22.19 7.79 -0.55
C ASN A 53 21.98 8.63 0.72
N SER A 54 21.50 9.83 0.69
CA SER A 54 21.55 10.70 1.87
C SER A 54 20.19 11.22 2.34
N LYS A 55 19.28 11.51 1.43
CA LYS A 55 18.02 12.21 1.80
C LYS A 55 17.15 11.39 2.76
N PHE A 56 17.02 10.08 2.50
CA PHE A 56 16.21 9.16 3.30
C PHE A 56 17.01 8.33 4.31
N LEU A 57 18.28 8.65 4.54
CA LEU A 57 19.04 8.04 5.62
C LEU A 57 18.58 8.61 6.96
N GLY A 58 17.94 7.77 7.77
CA GLY A 58 17.59 8.07 9.16
C GLY A 58 18.57 7.41 10.12
N ASN A 59 18.58 7.87 11.37
CA ASN A 59 19.15 7.12 12.48
C ASN A 59 18.18 6.00 12.91
N ASP A 60 18.56 5.15 13.85
CA ASP A 60 17.73 4.02 14.28
C ASP A 60 16.32 4.43 14.76
N LYS A 61 16.14 5.66 15.25
CA LYS A 61 14.84 6.18 15.74
C LYS A 61 13.93 6.63 14.59
N THR A 62 14.49 7.10 13.47
CA THR A 62 13.73 7.70 12.37
C THR A 62 13.68 6.80 11.13
N LYS A 63 14.37 5.67 11.16
CA LYS A 63 14.48 4.75 10.02
C LYS A 63 13.13 4.29 9.50
N GLU A 64 12.22 3.90 10.39
CA GLU A 64 10.89 3.42 10.02
C GLU A 64 10.10 4.49 9.23
N PHE A 65 10.15 5.74 9.67
CA PHE A 65 9.52 6.87 8.98
C PHE A 65 10.13 7.13 7.60
N ARG A 66 11.46 7.05 7.52
CA ARG A 66 12.18 7.26 6.24
C ARG A 66 11.90 6.16 5.23
N ASP A 67 11.92 4.91 5.69
CA ASP A 67 11.62 3.75 4.85
C ASP A 67 10.17 3.84 4.33
N PHE A 68 9.22 4.18 5.20
CA PHE A 68 7.83 4.37 4.80
C PHE A 68 7.67 5.52 3.80
N ALA A 69 8.24 6.70 4.07
CA ALA A 69 8.14 7.86 3.19
C ALA A 69 8.74 7.57 1.80
N LEU A 70 9.89 6.91 1.76
CA LEU A 70 10.54 6.54 0.52
C LEU A 70 9.71 5.54 -0.30
N GLU A 71 9.21 4.48 0.33
CA GLU A 71 8.38 3.48 -0.34
C GLU A 71 7.07 4.09 -0.87
N ALA A 72 6.44 4.95 -0.08
CA ALA A 72 5.23 5.63 -0.47
C ALA A 72 5.50 6.62 -1.63
N LEU A 73 6.59 7.38 -1.58
CA LEU A 73 6.98 8.29 -2.65
C LEU A 73 7.23 7.54 -3.97
N ILE A 74 7.94 6.41 -3.92
CA ILE A 74 8.14 5.54 -5.09
C ILE A 74 6.78 5.03 -5.60
N SER A 75 5.89 4.63 -4.70
CA SER A 75 4.57 4.10 -5.05
C SER A 75 3.72 5.11 -5.83
N ILE A 76 3.68 6.37 -5.41
CA ILE A 76 2.87 7.42 -6.04
C ILE A 76 3.55 8.08 -7.23
N ALA A 77 4.86 7.95 -7.39
CA ALA A 77 5.59 8.55 -8.50
C ALA A 77 5.01 8.12 -9.86
N PRO A 78 4.96 9.01 -10.86
CA PRO A 78 4.46 8.67 -12.19
C PRO A 78 5.36 7.64 -12.89
N ASP A 79 4.80 6.89 -13.86
CA ASP A 79 5.56 5.87 -14.60
C ASP A 79 6.63 6.44 -15.56
N SER A 80 6.61 7.74 -15.77
CA SER A 80 7.67 8.48 -16.46
C SER A 80 8.94 8.62 -15.61
N CYS A 81 8.84 8.59 -14.29
CA CYS A 81 9.99 8.49 -13.39
C CYS A 81 10.62 7.09 -13.53
N LYS A 82 11.76 6.98 -14.19
CA LYS A 82 12.41 5.70 -14.54
C LYS A 82 12.77 4.87 -13.32
N ILE A 83 13.33 5.50 -12.29
CA ILE A 83 13.73 4.83 -11.04
C ILE A 83 12.51 4.22 -10.33
N ALA A 84 11.45 5.01 -10.17
CA ALA A 84 10.23 4.53 -9.53
C ALA A 84 9.59 3.39 -10.32
N LYS A 85 9.55 3.47 -11.65
CA LYS A 85 9.00 2.43 -12.52
C LYS A 85 9.77 1.11 -12.40
N GLU A 86 11.10 1.16 -12.39
CA GLU A 86 11.95 -0.02 -12.21
C GLU A 86 11.68 -0.68 -10.86
N ILE A 87 11.68 0.10 -9.78
CA ILE A 87 11.47 -0.39 -8.43
C ILE A 87 10.06 -0.97 -8.28
N LYS A 88 9.01 -0.26 -8.74
CA LYS A 88 7.62 -0.76 -8.71
C LYS A 88 7.47 -2.11 -9.42
N GLY A 89 8.14 -2.26 -10.55
CA GLY A 89 8.10 -3.49 -11.36
C GLY A 89 8.78 -4.70 -10.71
N SER A 90 9.70 -4.47 -9.78
CA SER A 90 10.54 -5.51 -9.19
C SER A 90 9.89 -6.26 -8.03
N PHE A 91 8.91 -5.65 -7.35
CA PHE A 91 8.26 -6.28 -6.20
C PHE A 91 7.11 -7.19 -6.61
N LYS A 92 7.16 -8.44 -6.13
CA LYS A 92 6.09 -9.44 -6.25
C LYS A 92 5.33 -9.64 -4.93
N GLU A 93 6.00 -9.44 -3.81
CA GLU A 93 5.43 -9.60 -2.48
C GLU A 93 5.77 -8.39 -1.60
N LYS A 94 4.83 -8.00 -0.76
CA LYS A 94 5.02 -6.94 0.23
C LYS A 94 4.36 -7.31 1.56
N LEU A 95 5.07 -7.00 2.64
CA LEU A 95 4.52 -6.93 3.99
C LEU A 95 4.49 -5.47 4.41
N LEU A 96 3.31 -4.97 4.72
CA LEU A 96 3.11 -3.65 5.31
C LEU A 96 2.73 -3.83 6.78
N THR A 97 3.51 -3.24 7.68
CA THR A 97 3.28 -3.37 9.12
C THR A 97 3.60 -2.07 9.85
N GLY A 98 2.84 -1.76 10.87
CA GLY A 98 3.03 -0.59 11.73
C GLY A 98 1.72 0.07 12.14
N SER A 99 1.54 0.32 13.44
CA SER A 99 0.31 0.93 13.99
C SER A 99 0.09 2.39 13.56
N ASN A 100 1.14 3.05 13.07
CA ASN A 100 1.03 4.42 12.55
C ASN A 100 0.50 4.47 11.12
N ILE A 101 0.39 3.33 10.42
CA ILE A 101 -0.07 3.29 9.04
C ILE A 101 -1.59 3.38 9.01
N THR A 102 -2.12 4.42 8.38
CA THR A 102 -3.56 4.70 8.24
C THR A 102 -4.04 4.59 6.79
N SER A 103 -3.09 4.54 5.82
CA SER A 103 -3.34 4.50 4.37
C SER A 103 -2.49 3.41 3.71
N LEU A 104 -2.96 2.89 2.58
CA LEU A 104 -2.22 1.93 1.74
C LEU A 104 -1.51 2.61 0.56
N LEU A 105 -1.35 3.94 0.60
CA LEU A 105 -0.73 4.72 -0.45
C LEU A 105 0.71 4.24 -0.73
N SER A 106 1.45 3.82 0.32
CA SER A 106 2.82 3.28 0.21
C SER A 106 2.95 2.00 -0.64
N VAL A 107 1.84 1.34 -0.96
CA VAL A 107 1.86 0.12 -1.80
C VAL A 107 1.02 0.22 -3.05
N SER A 108 0.22 1.26 -3.20
CA SER A 108 -0.80 1.41 -4.26
C SER A 108 -0.23 1.41 -5.69
N GLY A 109 1.01 1.83 -5.87
CA GLY A 109 1.69 1.91 -7.17
C GLY A 109 2.47 0.65 -7.57
N PHE A 110 2.63 -0.32 -6.68
CA PHE A 110 3.37 -1.56 -6.98
C PHE A 110 2.52 -2.52 -7.83
N SER A 111 2.22 -2.15 -9.06
CA SER A 111 1.27 -2.83 -9.95
C SER A 111 1.60 -4.31 -10.23
N ASN A 112 2.85 -4.74 -10.05
CA ASN A 112 3.29 -6.11 -10.23
C ASN A 112 3.18 -6.99 -8.98
N LEU A 113 2.62 -6.45 -7.87
CA LEU A 113 2.40 -7.24 -6.66
C LEU A 113 1.43 -8.40 -6.93
N GLU A 114 1.86 -9.57 -6.53
CA GLU A 114 1.08 -10.80 -6.53
C GLU A 114 0.61 -11.18 -5.12
N LYS A 115 1.34 -10.74 -4.09
CA LYS A 115 1.01 -10.98 -2.69
C LYS A 115 1.20 -9.74 -1.84
N LEU A 116 0.18 -9.37 -1.08
CA LEU A 116 0.22 -8.30 -0.09
C LEU A 116 -0.27 -8.81 1.26
N THR A 117 0.52 -8.56 2.29
CA THR A 117 0.12 -8.76 3.68
C THR A 117 0.11 -7.40 4.39
N VAL A 118 -1.01 -7.02 4.98
CA VAL A 118 -1.18 -5.81 5.80
C VAL A 118 -1.42 -6.25 7.22
N ARG A 119 -0.50 -5.89 8.14
CA ARG A 119 -0.54 -6.39 9.50
C ARG A 119 -0.34 -5.29 10.54
N GLY A 120 -1.19 -5.28 11.56
CA GLY A 120 -1.04 -4.41 12.73
C GLY A 120 -1.10 -2.93 12.39
N THR A 121 -1.94 -2.55 11.42
CA THR A 121 -2.11 -1.17 10.96
C THR A 121 -3.44 -0.59 11.45
N ASN A 122 -3.57 0.73 11.37
CA ASN A 122 -4.80 1.47 11.68
C ASN A 122 -5.56 1.91 10.42
N ILE A 123 -5.40 1.17 9.31
CA ILE A 123 -6.18 1.45 8.10
C ILE A 123 -7.67 1.22 8.34
N SER A 124 -8.50 2.11 7.82
CA SER A 124 -9.96 1.97 7.88
C SER A 124 -10.58 1.54 6.54
N THR A 125 -9.90 1.80 5.43
CA THR A 125 -10.33 1.48 4.06
C THR A 125 -9.18 0.89 3.25
N VAL A 126 -9.52 0.33 2.08
CA VAL A 126 -8.55 -0.29 1.16
C VAL A 126 -8.69 0.24 -0.27
N SER A 127 -9.19 1.47 -0.44
CA SER A 127 -9.43 2.12 -1.74
C SER A 127 -8.19 2.13 -2.64
N ASP A 128 -7.01 2.30 -2.03
CA ASP A 128 -5.72 2.39 -2.73
C ASP A 128 -5.32 1.09 -3.44
N LEU A 129 -5.93 -0.05 -3.04
CA LEU A 129 -5.62 -1.35 -3.65
C LEU A 129 -6.24 -1.56 -5.04
N SER A 130 -7.18 -0.72 -5.45
CA SER A 130 -7.92 -0.87 -6.72
C SER A 130 -7.02 -0.97 -7.97
N ARG A 131 -5.79 -0.49 -7.89
CA ARG A 131 -4.78 -0.52 -8.97
C ARG A 131 -3.97 -1.83 -9.04
N LEU A 132 -3.93 -2.63 -7.98
CA LEU A 132 -3.09 -3.82 -7.86
C LEU A 132 -3.69 -5.04 -8.59
N LYS A 133 -3.89 -4.92 -9.90
CA LYS A 133 -4.63 -5.90 -10.72
C LYS A 133 -3.97 -7.28 -10.81
N ASN A 134 -2.68 -7.41 -10.49
CA ASN A 134 -1.96 -8.67 -10.49
C ASN A 134 -2.01 -9.42 -9.16
N LEU A 135 -2.69 -8.85 -8.15
CA LEU A 135 -2.76 -9.42 -6.81
C LEU A 135 -3.52 -10.76 -6.82
N LYS A 136 -2.86 -11.79 -6.31
CA LYS A 136 -3.38 -13.16 -6.16
C LYS A 136 -3.69 -13.48 -4.70
N THR A 137 -2.87 -12.98 -3.78
CA THR A 137 -3.04 -13.21 -2.34
C THR A 137 -3.08 -11.89 -1.58
N LEU A 138 -4.13 -11.71 -0.79
CA LEU A 138 -4.32 -10.53 0.05
C LEU A 138 -4.64 -10.96 1.48
N LEU A 139 -3.81 -10.54 2.43
CA LEU A 139 -3.95 -10.90 3.84
C LEU A 139 -4.05 -9.65 4.70
N PHE A 140 -5.11 -9.55 5.49
CA PHE A 140 -5.28 -8.55 6.55
C PHE A 140 -5.21 -9.24 7.90
N VAL A 141 -4.25 -8.83 8.73
CA VAL A 141 -4.00 -9.44 10.05
C VAL A 141 -3.86 -8.33 11.09
N ASP A 142 -4.63 -8.42 12.18
CA ASP A 142 -4.56 -7.47 13.29
C ASP A 142 -4.81 -6.00 12.86
N ASN A 143 -5.84 -5.76 12.01
CA ASN A 143 -6.23 -4.41 11.57
C ASN A 143 -7.60 -4.04 12.19
N PRO A 144 -7.63 -3.55 13.44
CA PRO A 144 -8.87 -3.37 14.19
C PRO A 144 -9.79 -2.30 13.59
N GLU A 145 -9.25 -1.30 12.91
CA GLU A 145 -10.00 -0.19 12.33
C GLU A 145 -10.53 -0.46 10.91
N LEU A 146 -10.17 -1.59 10.29
CA LEU A 146 -10.62 -1.93 8.94
C LEU A 146 -12.13 -2.16 8.90
N LYS A 147 -12.88 -1.27 8.21
CA LYS A 147 -14.36 -1.24 8.18
C LYS A 147 -14.96 -1.86 6.94
N ASN A 148 -14.30 -1.70 5.78
CA ASN A 148 -14.82 -2.22 4.52
C ASN A 148 -13.70 -2.60 3.55
N LEU A 149 -14.08 -3.37 2.52
CA LEU A 149 -13.19 -3.88 1.50
C LEU A 149 -13.50 -3.31 0.09
N SER A 150 -14.15 -2.16 -0.01
CA SER A 150 -14.62 -1.63 -1.31
C SER A 150 -13.51 -1.50 -2.37
N GLY A 151 -12.29 -1.20 -1.96
CA GLY A 151 -11.15 -1.07 -2.87
C GLY A 151 -10.67 -2.36 -3.52
N ILE A 152 -11.13 -3.55 -3.07
CA ILE A 152 -10.74 -4.82 -3.72
C ILE A 152 -11.63 -5.21 -4.90
N SER A 153 -12.76 -4.57 -5.11
CA SER A 153 -13.79 -4.97 -6.09
C SER A 153 -13.31 -5.07 -7.56
N GLY A 154 -12.12 -4.74 -7.87
CA GLY A 154 -11.57 -4.88 -9.23
C GLY A 154 -10.35 -5.80 -9.30
N LEU A 155 -10.04 -6.53 -8.23
CA LEU A 155 -8.88 -7.44 -8.16
C LEU A 155 -9.23 -8.82 -8.73
N ASN A 156 -9.50 -8.89 -10.04
CA ASN A 156 -10.01 -10.08 -10.73
C ASN A 156 -9.06 -11.29 -10.72
N ASN A 157 -7.80 -11.09 -10.34
CA ASN A 157 -6.82 -12.16 -10.22
C ASN A 157 -6.69 -12.71 -8.79
N LEU A 158 -7.50 -12.21 -7.84
CA LEU A 158 -7.42 -12.64 -6.45
C LEU A 158 -7.87 -14.10 -6.31
N GLU A 159 -6.98 -14.91 -5.72
CA GLU A 159 -7.16 -16.36 -5.50
C GLU A 159 -7.35 -16.69 -4.02
N LEU A 160 -6.68 -15.93 -3.13
CA LEU A 160 -6.77 -16.11 -1.69
C LEU A 160 -6.99 -14.76 -0.98
N LEU A 161 -8.02 -14.72 -0.13
CA LEU A 161 -8.29 -13.61 0.79
C LEU A 161 -8.26 -14.11 2.23
N GLY A 162 -7.33 -13.61 3.04
CA GLY A 162 -7.25 -13.88 4.47
C GLY A 162 -7.56 -12.66 5.30
N ILE A 163 -8.42 -12.80 6.31
CA ILE A 163 -8.83 -11.73 7.21
C ILE A 163 -8.80 -12.27 8.63
N ARG A 164 -7.93 -11.69 9.46
CA ARG A 164 -7.77 -12.16 10.85
C ARG A 164 -7.71 -10.99 11.82
N ASN A 165 -8.45 -11.07 12.92
CA ASN A 165 -8.48 -10.05 13.98
C ASN A 165 -8.87 -8.65 13.46
N CYS A 166 -9.75 -8.55 12.46
CA CYS A 166 -10.29 -7.29 11.92
C CYS A 166 -11.71 -7.07 12.51
N LYS A 167 -11.77 -6.52 13.72
CA LYS A 167 -13.00 -6.45 14.51
C LYS A 167 -14.06 -5.48 13.99
N SER A 168 -13.64 -4.43 13.27
CA SER A 168 -14.56 -3.45 12.68
C SER A 168 -15.11 -3.87 11.31
N LEU A 169 -14.57 -4.95 10.72
CA LEU A 169 -15.08 -5.47 9.45
C LEU A 169 -16.30 -6.37 9.69
N THR A 170 -17.45 -5.98 9.14
CA THR A 170 -18.73 -6.66 9.33
C THR A 170 -19.33 -7.24 8.05
N ASP A 171 -18.83 -6.85 6.87
CA ASP A 171 -19.44 -7.20 5.59
C ASP A 171 -18.39 -7.69 4.58
N LEU A 172 -18.71 -8.76 3.87
CA LEU A 172 -17.94 -9.36 2.80
C LEU A 172 -18.57 -9.18 1.41
N SER A 173 -19.54 -8.28 1.25
CA SER A 173 -20.24 -8.08 -0.05
C SER A 173 -19.30 -7.75 -1.21
N TYR A 174 -18.18 -7.11 -0.94
CA TYR A 174 -17.18 -6.71 -1.95
C TYR A 174 -16.39 -7.87 -2.57
N VAL A 175 -16.52 -9.10 -2.05
CA VAL A 175 -15.89 -10.28 -2.68
C VAL A 175 -16.79 -10.93 -3.73
N SER A 176 -18.02 -10.49 -3.87
CA SER A 176 -18.97 -11.02 -4.84
C SER A 176 -18.43 -10.92 -6.27
N GLY A 177 -18.55 -12.01 -7.03
CA GLY A 177 -18.17 -12.04 -8.45
C GLY A 177 -16.69 -12.27 -8.73
N PHE A 178 -15.85 -12.53 -7.73
CA PHE A 178 -14.47 -12.93 -7.95
C PHE A 178 -14.36 -14.34 -8.57
N LYS A 179 -14.00 -14.39 -9.85
CA LYS A 179 -13.99 -15.64 -10.62
C LYS A 179 -12.87 -16.60 -10.22
N LYS A 180 -11.74 -16.09 -9.71
CA LYS A 180 -10.56 -16.89 -9.37
C LYS A 180 -10.43 -17.17 -7.86
N LEU A 181 -11.26 -16.56 -7.03
CA LEU A 181 -11.16 -16.68 -5.58
C LEU A 181 -11.50 -18.12 -5.16
N SER A 182 -10.47 -18.86 -4.78
CA SER A 182 -10.54 -20.28 -4.41
C SER A 182 -10.48 -20.51 -2.90
N GLY A 183 -10.02 -19.51 -2.14
CA GLY A 183 -9.93 -19.57 -0.69
C GLY A 183 -10.27 -18.24 -0.01
N ILE A 184 -11.12 -18.33 1.01
CA ILE A 184 -11.41 -17.23 1.94
C ILE A 184 -11.20 -17.74 3.35
N GLN A 185 -10.35 -17.06 4.11
CA GLN A 185 -10.10 -17.36 5.51
C GLN A 185 -10.52 -16.17 6.37
N VAL A 186 -11.50 -16.35 7.25
CA VAL A 186 -11.98 -15.32 8.16
C VAL A 186 -11.90 -15.85 9.58
N ASN A 187 -11.04 -15.24 10.40
CA ASN A 187 -10.80 -15.66 11.77
C ASN A 187 -10.90 -14.47 12.72
N ASN A 188 -11.66 -14.66 13.80
CA ASN A 188 -11.80 -13.66 14.88
C ASN A 188 -12.21 -12.26 14.36
N CYS A 189 -13.22 -12.24 13.48
CA CYS A 189 -13.87 -11.04 12.94
C CYS A 189 -15.36 -11.05 13.31
N VAL A 190 -16.04 -9.91 13.18
CA VAL A 190 -17.48 -9.77 13.51
C VAL A 190 -18.30 -9.68 12.22
N ILE A 191 -18.20 -10.70 11.36
CA ILE A 191 -18.94 -10.71 10.09
C ILE A 191 -20.42 -10.98 10.36
N THR A 192 -21.27 -10.04 9.96
CA THR A 192 -22.73 -10.12 10.09
C THR A 192 -23.42 -10.42 8.77
N SER A 193 -22.73 -10.23 7.64
CA SER A 193 -23.26 -10.49 6.29
C SER A 193 -22.29 -11.33 5.47
N THR A 194 -22.82 -12.44 4.93
CA THR A 194 -22.11 -13.34 4.00
C THR A 194 -22.63 -13.22 2.56
N ASN A 195 -23.40 -12.18 2.25
CA ASN A 195 -23.99 -12.01 0.93
C ASN A 195 -22.94 -11.96 -0.21
N GLY A 196 -21.74 -11.51 0.07
CA GLY A 196 -20.64 -11.50 -0.89
C GLY A 196 -20.11 -12.88 -1.27
N LEU A 197 -20.41 -13.92 -0.49
CA LEU A 197 -19.94 -15.28 -0.78
C LEU A 197 -20.80 -16.01 -1.83
N LYS A 198 -21.89 -15.40 -2.26
CA LYS A 198 -22.71 -15.91 -3.36
C LYS A 198 -21.99 -15.64 -4.68
N ASN A 199 -22.10 -16.60 -5.63
CA ASN A 199 -21.51 -16.44 -6.98
C ASN A 199 -19.96 -16.40 -7.03
N LEU A 200 -19.32 -17.23 -6.22
CA LEU A 200 -17.89 -17.47 -6.24
C LEU A 200 -17.61 -18.85 -6.87
N PRO A 201 -17.44 -18.95 -8.20
CA PRO A 201 -17.41 -20.23 -8.91
C PRO A 201 -16.20 -21.11 -8.59
N SER A 202 -15.11 -20.49 -8.12
CA SER A 202 -13.86 -21.22 -7.79
C SER A 202 -13.69 -21.53 -6.31
N LEU A 203 -14.61 -21.06 -5.45
CA LEU A 203 -14.50 -21.27 -3.99
C LEU A 203 -14.74 -22.75 -3.66
N LYS A 204 -13.81 -23.33 -2.89
CA LYS A 204 -13.80 -24.74 -2.47
C LYS A 204 -14.06 -24.88 -0.97
#